data_39a0af959a4a8ddd0223a24f290f4bf7
#
_entry.id   39a0af959a4a8ddd0223a24f290f4bf7
#
_cell.length_a   1.000
_cell.length_b   1.000
_cell.length_c   1.000
_cell.angle_alpha   90.00
_cell.angle_beta   90.00
_cell.angle_gamma   90.00
#
_symmetry.space_group_name_H-M   'P 1'
#
loop_
_entity.id
_entity.type
_entity.pdbx_description
1 polymer ?
#
loop_
_entity_poly.entity_id
_entity_poly.type
_entity_poly.pdbx_seq_one_letter_code
_entity_poly.pdbx_strand_id
1 'polypeptide(L)'
;MAKEDFYKLLGVDRNASDAEIKKSYRSKAMKHHPDRNKDNPVEAEAKFKQIKEAYEVLSDPKKRSAYDQFGHAGIDPSMGGGRSGGFGGGESFSDIFGDIFGGGRQQRSNVQRGSDLRYNLELTLEEAVFGTDAKIRVPVLVTCGECSGSGAKKGSSPVICSTCHGHGQVRMQQGFFSVQQTCPTCRGTGKQIKDPCGVCYGQGRVQENKTLSAKIPAGVDTGDRIRLAGEGEAGEFGGPAGDLYVQVQVKDHQIFTRDGANLYCEVPISFPTACLGGELEVPTLNGKVLLKIPAETQTGKQFRLRGKGVKPVRGGPVGDLLCKVQVETPVHLTKEQKALVEQLSESLSGSGKHHSPQESSWTDGVKNFFDKLTG
;
A
#
# COMPACT_ATOMS: atom_id res chain seq x y z
N MET A 1 -46.37 -9.82 -11.35
CA MET A 1 -46.32 -9.18 -12.69
C MET A 1 -45.36 -9.99 -13.55
N ALA A 2 -45.75 -10.33 -14.81
CA ALA A 2 -44.85 -11.07 -15.70
C ALA A 2 -43.62 -10.21 -16.02
N LYS A 3 -42.40 -10.76 -15.83
CA LYS A 3 -41.16 -10.06 -16.20
C LYS A 3 -41.14 -9.84 -17.72
N GLU A 4 -40.77 -8.62 -18.15
CA GLU A 4 -40.73 -8.26 -19.57
C GLU A 4 -39.57 -8.99 -20.28
N ASP A 5 -39.76 -9.40 -21.55
CA ASP A 5 -38.75 -10.09 -22.33
C ASP A 5 -37.48 -9.20 -22.51
N PHE A 6 -36.33 -9.74 -22.25
CA PHE A 6 -35.06 -8.99 -22.27
C PHE A 6 -34.71 -8.42 -23.66
N TYR A 7 -35.05 -9.11 -24.74
CA TYR A 7 -34.86 -8.58 -26.09
C TYR A 7 -35.78 -7.37 -26.35
N LYS A 8 -37.06 -7.43 -25.89
CA LYS A 8 -37.98 -6.29 -25.96
C LYS A 8 -37.52 -5.14 -25.07
N LEU A 9 -37.03 -5.45 -23.87
CA LEU A 9 -36.52 -4.45 -22.94
C LEU A 9 -35.31 -3.68 -23.53
N LEU A 10 -34.40 -4.39 -24.19
CA LEU A 10 -33.30 -3.75 -24.92
C LEU A 10 -33.75 -3.19 -26.28
N GLY A 11 -34.88 -3.60 -26.84
CA GLY A 11 -35.37 -3.19 -28.16
C GLY A 11 -34.50 -3.70 -29.30
N VAL A 12 -34.11 -4.95 -29.21
CA VAL A 12 -33.32 -5.67 -30.23
C VAL A 12 -34.02 -6.97 -30.61
N ASP A 13 -33.73 -7.49 -31.79
CA ASP A 13 -34.22 -8.79 -32.24
C ASP A 13 -33.53 -9.94 -31.50
N ARG A 14 -34.21 -11.12 -31.44
CA ARG A 14 -33.60 -12.34 -30.85
C ARG A 14 -32.32 -12.78 -31.53
N ASN A 15 -32.15 -12.47 -32.82
CA ASN A 15 -30.96 -12.78 -33.61
C ASN A 15 -29.91 -11.66 -33.60
N ALA A 16 -30.09 -10.63 -32.75
CA ALA A 16 -29.16 -9.50 -32.67
C ALA A 16 -27.75 -9.93 -32.29
N SER A 17 -26.77 -9.31 -32.93
CA SER A 17 -25.37 -9.52 -32.63
C SER A 17 -24.97 -8.89 -31.29
N ASP A 18 -23.88 -9.33 -30.70
CA ASP A 18 -23.36 -8.78 -29.42
C ASP A 18 -23.06 -7.28 -29.54
N ALA A 19 -22.67 -6.81 -30.72
CA ALA A 19 -22.42 -5.40 -30.99
C ALA A 19 -23.70 -4.57 -30.96
N GLU A 20 -24.81 -5.11 -31.49
CA GLU A 20 -26.13 -4.46 -31.47
C GLU A 20 -26.72 -4.43 -30.05
N ILE A 21 -26.61 -5.53 -29.29
CA ILE A 21 -27.01 -5.61 -27.89
C ILE A 21 -26.26 -4.57 -27.07
N LYS A 22 -24.93 -4.47 -27.23
CA LYS A 22 -24.10 -3.50 -26.53
C LYS A 22 -24.42 -2.05 -26.90
N LYS A 23 -24.71 -1.78 -28.18
CA LYS A 23 -25.09 -0.45 -28.67
C LYS A 23 -26.43 -0.03 -28.08
N SER A 24 -27.40 -0.92 -28.09
CA SER A 24 -28.73 -0.66 -27.55
C SER A 24 -28.70 -0.46 -26.03
N TYR A 25 -27.96 -1.29 -25.31
CA TYR A 25 -27.74 -1.11 -23.87
C TYR A 25 -27.18 0.29 -23.55
N ARG A 26 -26.11 0.71 -24.22
CA ARG A 26 -25.52 2.04 -23.98
C ARG A 26 -26.51 3.17 -24.20
N SER A 27 -27.31 3.10 -25.25
CA SER A 27 -28.32 4.11 -25.58
C SER A 27 -29.39 4.18 -24.50
N LYS A 28 -29.93 3.03 -24.08
CA LYS A 28 -31.00 2.95 -23.06
C LYS A 28 -30.49 3.25 -21.66
N ALA A 29 -29.30 2.81 -21.31
CA ALA A 29 -28.65 3.12 -20.04
C ALA A 29 -28.41 4.63 -19.87
N MET A 30 -27.98 5.32 -20.92
CA MET A 30 -27.82 6.78 -20.90
C MET A 30 -29.19 7.51 -20.81
N LYS A 31 -30.25 6.96 -21.44
CA LYS A 31 -31.59 7.55 -21.42
C LYS A 31 -32.23 7.43 -20.02
N HIS A 32 -32.01 6.31 -19.33
CA HIS A 32 -32.62 6.03 -18.02
C HIS A 32 -31.62 6.17 -16.85
N HIS A 33 -30.52 6.91 -17.05
CA HIS A 33 -29.56 7.16 -15.98
C HIS A 33 -30.20 8.05 -14.88
N PRO A 34 -30.08 7.71 -13.59
CA PRO A 34 -30.68 8.48 -12.51
C PRO A 34 -30.23 9.94 -12.48
N ASP A 35 -28.95 10.22 -12.78
CA ASP A 35 -28.42 11.58 -12.79
C ASP A 35 -29.03 12.48 -13.89
N ARG A 36 -29.60 11.87 -14.95
CA ARG A 36 -30.23 12.59 -16.05
C ARG A 36 -31.76 12.73 -15.90
N ASN A 37 -32.36 11.91 -15.05
CA ASN A 37 -33.83 11.87 -14.83
C ASN A 37 -34.13 12.30 -13.39
N LYS A 38 -33.77 13.52 -13.04
CA LYS A 38 -33.99 14.09 -11.69
C LYS A 38 -35.44 14.28 -11.32
N ASP A 39 -36.32 14.35 -12.30
CA ASP A 39 -37.78 14.54 -12.10
C ASP A 39 -38.48 13.25 -11.64
N ASN A 40 -37.97 12.05 -11.95
CA ASN A 40 -38.52 10.76 -11.58
C ASN A 40 -37.38 9.73 -11.29
N PRO A 41 -36.58 9.92 -10.24
CA PRO A 41 -35.41 9.11 -10.00
C PRO A 41 -35.72 7.64 -9.68
N VAL A 42 -36.81 7.37 -8.99
CA VAL A 42 -37.23 6.01 -8.58
C VAL A 42 -37.61 5.15 -9.79
N GLU A 43 -38.36 5.72 -10.74
CA GLU A 43 -38.79 5.01 -11.95
C GLU A 43 -37.59 4.83 -12.91
N ALA A 44 -36.71 5.84 -13.01
CA ALA A 44 -35.52 5.77 -13.81
C ALA A 44 -34.54 4.68 -13.28
N GLU A 45 -34.38 4.59 -11.97
CA GLU A 45 -33.54 3.57 -11.32
C GLU A 45 -34.08 2.17 -11.53
N ALA A 46 -35.41 1.99 -11.41
CA ALA A 46 -36.05 0.70 -11.66
C ALA A 46 -35.87 0.23 -13.10
N LYS A 47 -36.08 1.11 -14.09
CA LYS A 47 -35.84 0.82 -15.51
C LYS A 47 -34.36 0.58 -15.82
N PHE A 48 -33.47 1.35 -15.21
CA PHE A 48 -32.04 1.15 -15.37
C PHE A 48 -31.55 -0.21 -14.85
N LYS A 49 -32.06 -0.66 -13.70
CA LYS A 49 -31.77 -2.00 -13.15
C LYS A 49 -32.25 -3.11 -14.09
N GLN A 50 -33.45 -2.99 -14.64
CA GLN A 50 -33.98 -3.97 -15.61
C GLN A 50 -33.14 -4.01 -16.90
N ILE A 51 -32.77 -2.86 -17.44
CA ILE A 51 -31.93 -2.76 -18.65
C ILE A 51 -30.53 -3.36 -18.39
N LYS A 52 -29.96 -3.15 -17.21
CA LYS A 52 -28.68 -3.72 -16.80
C LYS A 52 -28.78 -5.24 -16.69
N GLU A 53 -29.81 -5.77 -16.04
CA GLU A 53 -30.08 -7.21 -15.92
C GLU A 53 -30.21 -7.86 -17.30
N ALA A 54 -30.98 -7.26 -18.21
CA ALA A 54 -31.14 -7.75 -19.56
C ALA A 54 -29.80 -7.82 -20.34
N TYR A 55 -28.96 -6.80 -20.20
CA TYR A 55 -27.64 -6.77 -20.83
C TYR A 55 -26.70 -7.84 -20.26
N GLU A 56 -26.66 -8.01 -18.94
CA GLU A 56 -25.82 -9.02 -18.27
C GLU A 56 -26.17 -10.44 -18.69
N VAL A 57 -27.40 -10.68 -19.01
CA VAL A 57 -27.86 -12.00 -19.52
C VAL A 57 -27.57 -12.16 -20.98
N LEU A 58 -27.91 -11.19 -21.83
CA LEU A 58 -27.79 -11.30 -23.28
C LEU A 58 -26.37 -11.09 -23.82
N SER A 59 -25.48 -10.51 -23.04
CA SER A 59 -24.07 -10.32 -23.41
C SER A 59 -23.19 -11.56 -23.16
N ASP A 60 -23.64 -12.50 -22.35
CA ASP A 60 -22.95 -13.77 -22.10
C ASP A 60 -23.57 -14.89 -22.97
N PRO A 61 -22.81 -15.52 -23.87
CA PRO A 61 -23.33 -16.55 -24.76
C PRO A 61 -24.01 -17.71 -24.04
N LYS A 62 -23.51 -18.09 -22.86
CA LYS A 62 -24.09 -19.19 -22.06
C LYS A 62 -25.40 -18.78 -21.41
N LYS A 63 -25.47 -17.61 -20.83
CA LYS A 63 -26.69 -17.06 -20.20
C LYS A 63 -27.74 -16.77 -21.25
N ARG A 64 -27.33 -16.24 -22.41
CA ARG A 64 -28.23 -16.02 -23.55
C ARG A 64 -28.85 -17.31 -24.05
N SER A 65 -28.04 -18.38 -24.23
CA SER A 65 -28.55 -19.69 -24.62
C SER A 65 -29.53 -20.30 -23.62
N ALA A 66 -29.26 -20.14 -22.30
CA ALA A 66 -30.16 -20.59 -21.26
C ALA A 66 -31.46 -19.77 -21.25
N TYR A 67 -31.38 -18.45 -21.48
CA TYR A 67 -32.56 -17.59 -21.59
C TYR A 67 -33.38 -17.91 -22.83
N ASP A 68 -32.74 -18.18 -23.97
CA ASP A 68 -33.43 -18.54 -25.23
C ASP A 68 -34.21 -19.86 -25.12
N GLN A 69 -33.68 -20.82 -24.31
CA GLN A 69 -34.32 -22.13 -24.13
C GLN A 69 -35.41 -22.15 -23.04
N PHE A 70 -35.17 -21.46 -21.92
CA PHE A 70 -36.02 -21.57 -20.71
C PHE A 70 -36.63 -20.24 -20.27
N GLY A 71 -36.37 -19.15 -20.99
CA GLY A 71 -36.86 -17.82 -20.63
C GLY A 71 -36.30 -17.35 -19.28
N HIS A 72 -37.06 -16.55 -18.56
CA HIS A 72 -36.69 -16.07 -17.21
C HIS A 72 -36.46 -17.20 -16.20
N ALA A 73 -37.11 -18.37 -16.38
CA ALA A 73 -36.95 -19.53 -15.51
C ALA A 73 -35.53 -20.14 -15.59
N GLY A 74 -34.89 -20.00 -16.74
CA GLY A 74 -33.51 -20.49 -16.93
C GLY A 74 -32.44 -19.66 -16.24
N ILE A 75 -32.79 -18.49 -15.69
CA ILE A 75 -31.87 -17.52 -15.09
C ILE A 75 -32.24 -17.20 -13.65
N ASP A 76 -33.43 -17.63 -13.18
CA ASP A 76 -33.89 -17.35 -11.83
C ASP A 76 -33.33 -18.37 -10.84
N PRO A 77 -32.44 -17.98 -9.92
CA PRO A 77 -31.82 -18.89 -8.96
C PRO A 77 -32.79 -19.51 -7.97
N SER A 78 -34.04 -19.03 -7.92
CA SER A 78 -35.07 -19.54 -7.01
C SER A 78 -35.77 -20.80 -7.53
N MET A 79 -35.66 -21.14 -8.81
CA MET A 79 -36.34 -22.28 -9.44
C MET A 79 -35.52 -23.54 -9.65
N GLY A 80 -34.18 -23.47 -9.42
CA GLY A 80 -33.26 -24.63 -9.37
C GLY A 80 -33.29 -25.26 -7.98
N GLY A 81 -34.19 -26.24 -7.78
CA GLY A 81 -34.60 -26.82 -6.52
C GLY A 81 -33.52 -27.14 -5.48
N GLY A 82 -33.76 -26.73 -4.22
CA GLY A 82 -33.19 -27.33 -3.03
C GLY A 82 -32.65 -26.37 -1.97
N ARG A 83 -33.57 -25.82 -1.16
CA ARG A 83 -33.37 -25.45 0.28
C ARG A 83 -31.99 -24.86 0.70
N SER A 84 -31.98 -23.62 1.06
CA SER A 84 -31.60 -23.10 2.37
C SER A 84 -31.29 -21.60 2.36
N GLY A 85 -32.15 -20.85 3.05
CA GLY A 85 -31.86 -19.82 4.06
C GLY A 85 -30.90 -18.69 3.75
N GLY A 86 -31.47 -17.50 3.49
CA GLY A 86 -31.12 -16.20 4.03
C GLY A 86 -29.65 -15.79 4.15
N PHE A 87 -29.27 -14.77 3.42
CA PHE A 87 -28.66 -13.57 3.99
C PHE A 87 -28.41 -12.53 2.89
N GLY A 88 -28.75 -11.27 3.15
CA GLY A 88 -28.54 -10.15 2.25
C GLY A 88 -27.08 -9.67 2.28
N GLY A 89 -26.63 -9.10 1.16
CA GLY A 89 -25.34 -8.40 1.08
C GLY A 89 -24.68 -8.64 -0.28
N GLY A 90 -24.67 -7.62 -1.12
CA GLY A 90 -24.03 -7.35 -2.39
C GLY A 90 -22.74 -8.09 -2.79
N GLU A 91 -22.77 -9.40 -2.95
CA GLU A 91 -21.70 -10.13 -3.59
C GLU A 91 -22.08 -10.51 -5.03
N SER A 92 -21.10 -10.37 -5.90
CA SER A 92 -21.26 -10.47 -7.35
C SER A 92 -21.86 -11.82 -7.76
N PHE A 93 -22.96 -11.81 -8.50
CA PHE A 93 -23.66 -12.98 -9.08
C PHE A 93 -22.72 -13.91 -9.89
N SER A 94 -21.54 -13.44 -10.25
CA SER A 94 -20.51 -14.17 -10.99
C SER A 94 -19.93 -15.35 -10.22
N ASP A 95 -19.82 -15.26 -8.88
CA ASP A 95 -19.16 -16.29 -8.08
C ASP A 95 -20.09 -17.48 -7.77
N ILE A 96 -21.41 -17.21 -7.63
CA ILE A 96 -22.39 -18.27 -7.36
C ILE A 96 -22.68 -19.09 -8.61
N PHE A 97 -22.64 -18.47 -9.80
CA PHE A 97 -22.88 -19.15 -11.07
C PHE A 97 -21.68 -19.99 -11.54
N GLY A 98 -20.46 -19.59 -11.15
CA GLY A 98 -19.24 -20.36 -11.39
C GLY A 98 -19.24 -21.72 -10.69
N ASP A 99 -19.82 -21.82 -9.52
CA ASP A 99 -19.88 -23.07 -8.73
C ASP A 99 -20.98 -24.04 -9.20
N ILE A 100 -22.07 -23.56 -9.79
CA ILE A 100 -23.22 -24.39 -10.16
C ILE A 100 -23.14 -24.88 -11.62
N PHE A 101 -22.62 -24.10 -12.55
CA PHE A 101 -22.56 -24.41 -13.98
C PHE A 101 -21.15 -24.69 -14.53
N GLY A 102 -20.13 -24.40 -13.76
CA GLY A 102 -18.75 -24.79 -14.08
C GLY A 102 -18.49 -26.25 -13.71
N GLY A 103 -19.23 -27.18 -14.28
CA GLY A 103 -19.12 -28.62 -14.07
C GLY A 103 -17.80 -29.24 -14.56
N GLY A 104 -16.69 -28.70 -14.11
CA GLY A 104 -15.40 -29.32 -14.04
C GLY A 104 -15.01 -29.32 -12.57
N ARG A 105 -15.08 -30.47 -11.91
CA ARG A 105 -14.32 -30.72 -10.69
C ARG A 105 -12.86 -30.34 -10.96
N GLN A 106 -12.54 -29.08 -10.83
CA GLN A 106 -11.15 -28.67 -10.62
C GLN A 106 -10.76 -29.40 -9.35
N GLN A 107 -10.10 -30.51 -9.53
CA GLN A 107 -9.41 -31.23 -8.48
C GLN A 107 -8.62 -30.15 -7.74
N ARG A 108 -9.14 -29.68 -6.58
CA ARG A 108 -8.42 -28.75 -5.73
C ARG A 108 -7.08 -29.41 -5.48
N SER A 109 -6.11 -29.03 -6.29
CA SER A 109 -4.73 -29.42 -6.04
C SER A 109 -4.43 -28.86 -4.66
N ASN A 110 -4.10 -29.72 -3.68
CA ASN A 110 -3.66 -29.32 -2.34
C ASN A 110 -2.29 -28.62 -2.38
N VAL A 111 -2.00 -27.96 -3.49
CA VAL A 111 -0.81 -27.16 -3.75
C VAL A 111 -1.06 -25.78 -3.17
N GLN A 112 -0.38 -25.49 -2.05
CA GLN A 112 -0.48 -24.17 -1.42
C GLN A 112 0.66 -23.30 -1.87
N ARG A 113 0.35 -22.04 -2.19
CA ARG A 113 1.37 -21.03 -2.44
C ARG A 113 2.16 -20.80 -1.15
N GLY A 114 3.46 -20.58 -1.28
CA GLY A 114 4.34 -20.20 -0.17
C GLY A 114 3.96 -18.86 0.43
N SER A 115 4.35 -18.69 1.70
CA SER A 115 4.09 -17.44 2.44
C SER A 115 4.91 -16.29 1.85
N ASP A 116 4.31 -15.11 1.85
CA ASP A 116 5.04 -13.89 1.55
C ASP A 116 5.92 -13.50 2.75
N LEU A 117 7.13 -13.03 2.49
CA LEU A 117 8.09 -12.60 3.50
C LEU A 117 8.19 -11.08 3.53
N ARG A 118 8.53 -10.53 4.69
CA ARG A 118 8.85 -9.12 4.87
C ARG A 118 10.26 -8.97 5.43
N TYR A 119 11.04 -8.09 4.82
CA TYR A 119 12.38 -7.73 5.24
C TYR A 119 12.46 -6.20 5.43
N ASN A 120 12.94 -5.74 6.58
CA ASN A 120 13.17 -4.32 6.83
C ASN A 120 14.60 -3.99 6.41
N LEU A 121 14.74 -3.08 5.44
CA LEU A 121 16.00 -2.60 4.94
C LEU A 121 16.25 -1.18 5.45
N GLU A 122 17.32 -1.02 6.24
CA GLU A 122 17.77 0.28 6.68
C GLU A 122 18.68 0.91 5.64
N LEU A 123 18.40 2.15 5.25
CA LEU A 123 19.16 2.94 4.29
C LEU A 123 19.59 4.25 4.91
N THR A 124 20.70 4.80 4.44
CA THR A 124 21.05 6.21 4.70
C THR A 124 20.16 7.13 3.87
N LEU A 125 20.12 8.41 4.22
CA LEU A 125 19.35 9.40 3.45
C LEU A 125 19.85 9.49 2.00
N GLU A 126 21.14 9.44 1.80
CA GLU A 126 21.78 9.49 0.49
C GLU A 126 21.40 8.29 -0.38
N GLU A 127 21.48 7.07 0.19
CA GLU A 127 21.08 5.85 -0.50
C GLU A 127 19.60 5.87 -0.89
N ALA A 128 18.74 6.41 -0.03
CA ALA A 128 17.33 6.55 -0.31
C ALA A 128 17.03 7.58 -1.41
N VAL A 129 17.81 8.69 -1.43
CA VAL A 129 17.61 9.77 -2.41
C VAL A 129 18.19 9.41 -3.79
N PHE A 130 19.39 8.82 -3.83
CA PHE A 130 20.06 8.51 -5.09
C PHE A 130 19.72 7.12 -5.63
N GLY A 131 19.16 6.26 -4.79
CA GLY A 131 18.98 4.85 -5.09
C GLY A 131 20.25 4.05 -4.89
N THR A 132 20.11 2.76 -4.66
CA THR A 132 21.23 1.85 -4.42
C THR A 132 20.85 0.41 -4.76
N ASP A 133 21.85 -0.43 -4.99
CA ASP A 133 21.69 -1.88 -5.11
C ASP A 133 22.08 -2.53 -3.77
N ALA A 134 21.08 -2.83 -2.96
CA ALA A 134 21.28 -3.41 -1.63
C ALA A 134 21.35 -4.94 -1.70
N LYS A 135 22.37 -5.53 -1.09
CA LYS A 135 22.47 -6.99 -0.90
C LYS A 135 21.82 -7.35 0.44
N ILE A 136 20.74 -8.11 0.38
CA ILE A 136 20.01 -8.57 1.57
C ILE A 136 20.19 -10.07 1.73
N ARG A 137 20.31 -10.54 2.97
CA ARG A 137 20.38 -11.95 3.31
C ARG A 137 19.13 -12.30 4.11
N VAL A 138 18.33 -13.22 3.56
CA VAL A 138 17.03 -13.59 4.14
C VAL A 138 17.01 -15.10 4.35
N PRO A 139 16.65 -15.58 5.55
CA PRO A 139 16.37 -17.00 5.78
C PRO A 139 15.02 -17.34 5.13
N VAL A 140 15.02 -18.22 4.15
CA VAL A 140 13.85 -18.59 3.36
C VAL A 140 13.70 -20.11 3.32
N LEU A 141 12.47 -20.60 3.42
CA LEU A 141 12.17 -21.99 3.11
C LEU A 141 12.20 -22.20 1.59
N VAL A 142 13.16 -22.95 1.10
CA VAL A 142 13.29 -23.32 -0.32
C VAL A 142 12.83 -24.73 -0.57
N THR A 143 12.45 -25.06 -1.78
CA THR A 143 12.10 -26.41 -2.19
C THR A 143 13.28 -27.34 -1.96
N CYS A 144 13.08 -28.45 -1.28
CA CYS A 144 14.13 -29.43 -1.04
C CYS A 144 14.64 -30.02 -2.36
N GLY A 145 15.92 -29.85 -2.64
CA GLY A 145 16.55 -30.33 -3.88
C GLY A 145 16.53 -31.85 -4.02
N GLU A 146 16.62 -32.61 -2.91
CA GLU A 146 16.63 -34.08 -2.95
C GLU A 146 15.28 -34.68 -3.38
N CYS A 147 14.17 -34.16 -2.85
CA CYS A 147 12.84 -34.70 -3.13
C CYS A 147 12.01 -33.82 -4.06
N SER A 148 12.55 -32.70 -4.55
CA SER A 148 11.87 -31.75 -5.43
C SER A 148 10.48 -31.32 -4.88
N GLY A 149 10.41 -31.11 -3.56
CA GLY A 149 9.18 -30.66 -2.89
C GLY A 149 8.19 -31.77 -2.50
N SER A 150 8.41 -33.02 -2.90
CA SER A 150 7.48 -34.12 -2.61
C SER A 150 7.46 -34.54 -1.14
N GLY A 151 8.53 -34.27 -0.39
CA GLY A 151 8.75 -34.74 0.97
C GLY A 151 9.08 -36.22 1.09
N ALA A 152 8.94 -36.99 0.02
CA ALA A 152 9.22 -38.42 0.00
C ALA A 152 10.67 -38.72 -0.39
N LYS A 153 11.21 -39.84 0.09
CA LYS A 153 12.54 -40.30 -0.28
C LYS A 153 12.63 -40.56 -1.80
N LYS A 154 13.78 -40.28 -2.40
CA LYS A 154 14.02 -40.53 -3.83
C LYS A 154 13.65 -41.97 -4.21
N GLY A 155 12.76 -42.15 -5.18
CA GLY A 155 12.23 -43.46 -5.59
C GLY A 155 10.93 -43.88 -4.90
N SER A 156 10.45 -43.11 -3.93
CA SER A 156 9.11 -43.25 -3.34
C SER A 156 8.24 -42.03 -3.68
N SER A 157 6.92 -42.18 -3.63
CA SER A 157 5.98 -41.09 -3.86
C SER A 157 4.94 -41.04 -2.73
N PRO A 158 4.41 -39.82 -2.45
CA PRO A 158 3.30 -39.66 -1.53
C PRO A 158 2.09 -40.49 -1.98
N VAL A 159 1.49 -41.25 -1.09
CA VAL A 159 0.28 -42.06 -1.35
C VAL A 159 -0.95 -41.34 -0.87
N ILE A 160 -2.10 -41.59 -1.50
CA ILE A 160 -3.38 -41.02 -1.08
C ILE A 160 -3.70 -41.48 0.34
N CYS A 161 -4.11 -40.56 1.21
CA CYS A 161 -4.48 -40.87 2.59
C CYS A 161 -5.69 -41.82 2.62
N SER A 162 -5.54 -42.98 3.24
CA SER A 162 -6.60 -43.98 3.36
C SER A 162 -7.79 -43.53 4.21
N THR A 163 -7.59 -42.60 5.14
CA THR A 163 -8.64 -42.11 6.04
C THR A 163 -9.56 -41.12 5.41
N CYS A 164 -9.05 -40.21 4.58
CA CYS A 164 -9.85 -39.14 3.95
C CYS A 164 -9.91 -39.29 2.41
N HIS A 165 -9.33 -40.32 1.84
CA HIS A 165 -9.31 -40.59 0.39
C HIS A 165 -8.88 -39.40 -0.44
N GLY A 166 -7.91 -38.63 0.05
CA GLY A 166 -7.36 -37.46 -0.65
C GLY A 166 -8.04 -36.14 -0.31
N HIS A 167 -9.15 -36.14 0.41
CA HIS A 167 -9.94 -34.93 0.70
C HIS A 167 -9.31 -34.01 1.78
N GLY A 168 -8.35 -34.50 2.57
CA GLY A 168 -7.73 -33.74 3.66
C GLY A 168 -8.62 -33.51 4.87
N GLN A 169 -9.92 -33.79 4.76
CA GLN A 169 -10.92 -33.60 5.80
C GLN A 169 -11.77 -34.86 5.97
N VAL A 170 -12.24 -35.08 7.18
CA VAL A 170 -13.18 -36.13 7.50
C VAL A 170 -14.48 -35.53 8.03
N ARG A 171 -15.61 -36.13 7.67
CA ARG A 171 -16.90 -35.77 8.23
C ARG A 171 -17.21 -36.61 9.41
N MET A 172 -17.40 -36.01 10.58
CA MET A 172 -17.88 -36.68 11.78
C MET A 172 -19.34 -36.28 11.99
N GLN A 173 -20.22 -37.29 12.13
CA GLN A 173 -21.61 -37.04 12.53
C GLN A 173 -21.67 -37.07 14.07
N GLN A 174 -22.08 -35.96 14.66
CA GLN A 174 -22.48 -35.85 16.04
C GLN A 174 -23.99 -35.56 16.11
N GLY A 175 -24.78 -36.65 16.31
CA GLY A 175 -26.23 -36.53 16.28
C GLY A 175 -26.77 -36.03 14.91
N PHE A 176 -27.53 -34.94 14.89
CA PHE A 176 -28.10 -34.35 13.68
C PHE A 176 -27.14 -33.40 12.92
N PHE A 177 -25.97 -33.12 13.47
CA PHE A 177 -25.01 -32.19 12.86
C PHE A 177 -23.84 -32.97 12.26
N SER A 178 -23.47 -32.58 11.02
CA SER A 178 -22.26 -33.06 10.35
C SER A 178 -21.17 -31.99 10.45
N VAL A 179 -20.10 -32.30 11.20
CA VAL A 179 -18.95 -31.42 11.37
C VAL A 179 -17.82 -31.88 10.47
N GLN A 180 -17.25 -30.99 9.68
CA GLN A 180 -16.03 -31.26 8.93
C GLN A 180 -14.81 -30.96 9.81
N GLN A 181 -13.94 -31.96 9.98
CA GLN A 181 -12.70 -31.84 10.76
C GLN A 181 -11.50 -32.16 9.86
N THR A 182 -10.39 -31.48 10.09
CA THR A 182 -9.12 -31.80 9.45
C THR A 182 -8.76 -33.28 9.72
N CYS A 183 -8.41 -34.00 8.66
CA CYS A 183 -8.05 -35.42 8.79
C CYS A 183 -6.85 -35.61 9.77
N PRO A 184 -7.00 -36.36 10.86
CA PRO A 184 -5.95 -36.51 11.84
C PRO A 184 -4.72 -37.25 11.28
N THR A 185 -4.93 -38.11 10.29
CA THR A 185 -3.87 -38.95 9.70
C THR A 185 -2.96 -38.17 8.76
N CYS A 186 -3.51 -37.35 7.89
CA CYS A 186 -2.74 -36.57 6.90
C CYS A 186 -2.64 -35.08 7.27
N ARG A 187 -3.25 -34.64 8.34
CA ARG A 187 -3.25 -33.24 8.81
C ARG A 187 -3.64 -32.23 7.73
N GLY A 188 -4.61 -32.59 6.91
CA GLY A 188 -5.13 -31.70 5.85
C GLY A 188 -4.49 -31.89 4.48
N THR A 189 -3.36 -32.55 4.35
CA THR A 189 -2.62 -32.69 3.09
C THR A 189 -3.30 -33.62 2.07
N GLY A 190 -4.17 -34.53 2.52
CA GLY A 190 -4.79 -35.55 1.68
C GLY A 190 -3.84 -36.68 1.24
N LYS A 191 -2.55 -36.57 1.55
CA LYS A 191 -1.51 -37.53 1.19
C LYS A 191 -0.73 -38.01 2.43
N GLN A 192 -0.17 -39.19 2.37
CA GLN A 192 0.72 -39.74 3.37
C GLN A 192 2.08 -40.06 2.77
N ILE A 193 3.14 -39.72 3.47
CA ILE A 193 4.52 -40.06 3.10
C ILE A 193 4.94 -41.22 3.98
N LYS A 194 5.09 -42.43 3.38
CA LYS A 194 5.56 -43.62 4.09
C LYS A 194 7.05 -43.55 4.40
N ASP A 195 7.82 -43.13 3.39
CA ASP A 195 9.28 -43.01 3.49
C ASP A 195 9.66 -41.53 3.37
N PRO A 196 9.89 -40.82 4.47
CA PRO A 196 10.23 -39.40 4.42
C PRO A 196 11.64 -39.16 3.86
N CYS A 197 11.81 -38.07 3.12
CA CYS A 197 13.11 -37.60 2.64
C CYS A 197 14.03 -37.31 3.84
N GLY A 198 15.26 -37.86 3.81
CA GLY A 198 16.24 -37.71 4.92
C GLY A 198 16.73 -36.26 5.11
N VAL A 199 16.57 -35.36 4.12
CA VAL A 199 17.01 -33.96 4.17
C VAL A 199 15.92 -33.05 4.75
N CYS A 200 14.69 -33.17 4.28
CA CYS A 200 13.58 -32.31 4.71
C CYS A 200 12.61 -32.96 5.69
N TYR A 201 12.84 -34.23 6.06
CA TYR A 201 12.04 -35.00 7.02
C TYR A 201 10.52 -34.99 6.70
N GLY A 202 10.20 -35.06 5.44
CA GLY A 202 8.80 -35.05 4.94
C GLY A 202 8.19 -33.70 4.67
N GLN A 203 8.86 -32.61 4.98
CA GLN A 203 8.31 -31.25 4.78
C GLN A 203 8.35 -30.79 3.33
N GLY A 204 9.20 -31.38 2.48
CA GLY A 204 9.41 -30.96 1.10
C GLY A 204 10.18 -29.63 0.94
N ARG A 205 10.50 -28.98 2.06
CA ARG A 205 11.19 -27.66 2.11
C ARG A 205 12.34 -27.72 3.09
N VAL A 206 13.37 -26.91 2.85
CA VAL A 206 14.54 -26.74 3.73
C VAL A 206 14.80 -25.25 3.92
N GLN A 207 15.34 -24.89 5.07
CA GLN A 207 15.68 -23.50 5.35
C GLN A 207 17.08 -23.20 4.80
N GLU A 208 17.17 -22.16 3.98
CA GLU A 208 18.43 -21.63 3.44
C GLU A 208 18.53 -20.12 3.64
N ASN A 209 19.75 -19.62 3.81
CA ASN A 209 20.04 -18.20 3.81
C ASN A 209 20.31 -17.75 2.37
N LYS A 210 19.30 -17.14 1.73
CA LYS A 210 19.41 -16.65 0.35
C LYS A 210 19.94 -15.22 0.34
N THR A 211 20.97 -14.96 -0.47
CA THR A 211 21.45 -13.58 -0.68
C THR A 211 20.83 -13.05 -1.97
N LEU A 212 20.07 -11.97 -1.85
CA LEU A 212 19.34 -11.34 -2.95
C LEU A 212 19.87 -9.92 -3.16
N SER A 213 19.89 -9.46 -4.42
CA SER A 213 20.14 -8.06 -4.75
C SER A 213 18.82 -7.35 -4.96
N ALA A 214 18.52 -6.39 -4.09
CA ALA A 214 17.33 -5.55 -4.18
C ALA A 214 17.72 -4.21 -4.80
N LYS A 215 17.22 -3.90 -5.99
CA LYS A 215 17.42 -2.61 -6.63
C LYS A 215 16.44 -1.59 -6.03
N ILE A 216 16.99 -0.63 -5.30
CA ILE A 216 16.24 0.43 -4.64
C ILE A 216 16.19 1.64 -5.58
N PRO A 217 15.03 2.06 -6.05
CA PRO A 217 14.91 3.24 -6.90
C PRO A 217 15.23 4.52 -6.13
N ALA A 218 15.67 5.55 -6.84
CA ALA A 218 15.92 6.87 -6.27
C ALA A 218 14.64 7.52 -5.75
N GLY A 219 14.74 8.20 -4.60
CA GLY A 219 13.65 8.97 -4.01
C GLY A 219 12.69 8.19 -3.10
N VAL A 220 13.02 6.92 -2.76
CA VAL A 220 12.25 6.13 -1.78
C VAL A 220 12.20 6.81 -0.42
N ASP A 221 11.14 6.55 0.33
CA ASP A 221 10.96 7.06 1.69
C ASP A 221 10.68 5.93 2.68
N THR A 222 10.74 6.27 3.97
CA THR A 222 10.39 5.34 5.05
C THR A 222 8.96 4.84 4.85
N GLY A 223 8.81 3.51 4.88
CA GLY A 223 7.53 2.82 4.66
C GLY A 223 7.27 2.40 3.22
N ASP A 224 8.07 2.83 2.23
CA ASP A 224 7.98 2.32 0.87
C ASP A 224 8.34 0.83 0.83
N ARG A 225 7.65 0.09 -0.06
CA ARG A 225 7.80 -1.37 -0.19
C ARG A 225 8.19 -1.75 -1.61
N ILE A 226 9.21 -2.56 -1.72
CA ILE A 226 9.69 -3.11 -2.99
C ILE A 226 9.38 -4.60 -2.99
N ARG A 227 8.64 -5.07 -4.00
CA ARG A 227 8.30 -6.48 -4.15
C ARG A 227 9.33 -7.18 -5.01
N LEU A 228 9.91 -8.22 -4.47
CA LEU A 228 10.73 -9.20 -5.19
C LEU A 228 9.86 -10.44 -5.42
N ALA A 229 9.35 -10.58 -6.65
CA ALA A 229 8.40 -11.62 -6.99
C ALA A 229 9.04 -13.00 -6.94
N GLY A 230 8.39 -13.96 -6.29
CA GLY A 230 8.87 -15.35 -6.17
C GLY A 230 10.05 -15.56 -5.22
N GLU A 231 10.45 -14.54 -4.46
CA GLU A 231 11.56 -14.62 -3.50
C GLU A 231 11.09 -14.82 -2.04
N GLY A 232 9.79 -15.14 -1.85
CA GLY A 232 9.24 -15.57 -0.57
C GLY A 232 9.48 -17.05 -0.29
N GLU A 233 8.75 -17.63 0.65
CA GLU A 233 8.86 -19.04 0.97
C GLU A 233 8.39 -19.94 -0.17
N ALA A 234 9.01 -21.09 -0.34
CA ALA A 234 8.55 -22.11 -1.28
C ALA A 234 7.16 -22.62 -0.88
N GLY A 235 6.31 -22.82 -1.86
CA GLY A 235 5.00 -23.42 -1.67
C GLY A 235 5.11 -24.88 -1.22
N GLU A 236 4.05 -25.39 -0.60
CA GLU A 236 3.97 -26.77 -0.20
C GLU A 236 3.67 -27.68 -1.39
N PHE A 237 4.27 -28.86 -1.38
CA PHE A 237 4.05 -29.91 -2.40
C PHE A 237 4.22 -29.45 -3.84
N GLY A 238 5.24 -28.60 -4.10
CA GLY A 238 5.51 -28.06 -5.43
C GLY A 238 4.67 -26.83 -5.81
N GLY A 239 4.08 -26.18 -4.82
CA GLY A 239 3.36 -24.91 -4.99
C GLY A 239 4.28 -23.76 -5.41
N PRO A 240 3.73 -22.72 -6.01
CA PRO A 240 4.49 -21.52 -6.35
C PRO A 240 5.01 -20.85 -5.09
N ALA A 241 6.20 -20.24 -5.17
CA ALA A 241 6.74 -19.46 -4.07
C ALA A 241 5.91 -18.20 -3.79
N GLY A 242 6.00 -17.70 -2.57
CA GLY A 242 5.51 -16.39 -2.20
C GLY A 242 6.40 -15.27 -2.73
N ASP A 243 6.13 -14.06 -2.33
CA ASP A 243 6.91 -12.87 -2.67
C ASP A 243 7.68 -12.35 -1.45
N LEU A 244 8.79 -11.66 -1.68
CA LEU A 244 9.50 -10.96 -0.62
C LEU A 244 9.23 -9.46 -0.74
N TYR A 245 8.72 -8.85 0.33
CA TYR A 245 8.49 -7.43 0.45
C TYR A 245 9.63 -6.79 1.26
N VAL A 246 10.47 -6.02 0.58
CA VAL A 246 11.50 -5.22 1.22
C VAL A 246 10.90 -3.88 1.61
N GLN A 247 10.77 -3.65 2.92
CA GLN A 247 10.27 -2.39 3.47
C GLN A 247 11.46 -1.50 3.80
N VAL A 248 11.47 -0.30 3.21
CA VAL A 248 12.53 0.70 3.43
C VAL A 248 12.30 1.41 4.75
N GLN A 249 13.38 1.60 5.50
CA GLN A 249 13.47 2.46 6.68
C GLN A 249 14.69 3.36 6.52
N VAL A 250 14.47 4.65 6.36
CA VAL A 250 15.55 5.65 6.25
C VAL A 250 16.00 6.01 7.66
N LYS A 251 17.31 5.95 7.88
CA LYS A 251 17.93 6.36 9.15
C LYS A 251 17.89 7.88 9.32
N ASP A 252 17.81 8.31 10.57
CA ASP A 252 17.95 9.73 10.89
C ASP A 252 19.31 10.24 10.43
N HIS A 253 19.30 11.40 9.74
CA HIS A 253 20.51 12.03 9.26
C HIS A 253 20.96 13.15 10.21
N GLN A 254 22.27 13.31 10.39
CA GLN A 254 22.84 14.26 11.38
C GLN A 254 22.50 15.72 11.08
N ILE A 255 22.34 16.08 9.80
CA ILE A 255 22.15 17.48 9.37
C ILE A 255 20.75 17.71 8.83
N PHE A 256 20.19 16.72 8.12
CA PHE A 256 18.93 16.88 7.38
C PHE A 256 17.79 16.10 7.99
N THR A 257 16.65 16.73 8.08
CA THR A 257 15.36 16.07 8.32
C THR A 257 14.55 16.09 7.04
N ARG A 258 14.04 14.94 6.62
CA ARG A 258 13.22 14.83 5.42
C ARG A 258 11.74 14.87 5.76
N ASP A 259 10.98 15.63 4.97
CA ASP A 259 9.52 15.61 4.98
C ASP A 259 9.02 15.59 3.53
N GLY A 260 8.59 14.41 3.09
CA GLY A 260 8.20 14.15 1.71
C GLY A 260 9.31 14.45 0.69
N ALA A 261 9.13 15.48 -0.13
CA ALA A 261 10.12 15.92 -1.11
C ALA A 261 11.10 16.96 -0.55
N ASN A 262 10.79 17.59 0.59
CA ASN A 262 11.59 18.66 1.14
C ASN A 262 12.59 18.14 2.17
N LEU A 263 13.70 18.87 2.27
CA LEU A 263 14.73 18.68 3.30
C LEU A 263 14.75 19.91 4.19
N TYR A 264 15.01 19.69 5.46
CA TYR A 264 15.15 20.71 6.47
C TYR A 264 16.51 20.58 7.11
N CYS A 265 17.17 21.71 7.37
CA CYS A 265 18.39 21.74 8.17
C CYS A 265 18.39 22.98 9.08
N GLU A 266 19.01 22.86 10.25
CA GLU A 266 19.30 24.01 11.11
C GLU A 266 20.72 24.47 10.83
N VAL A 267 20.86 25.78 10.65
CA VAL A 267 22.13 26.38 10.24
C VAL A 267 22.54 27.40 11.30
N PRO A 268 23.57 27.13 12.12
CA PRO A 268 24.07 28.08 13.08
C PRO A 268 24.80 29.22 12.36
N ILE A 269 24.50 30.44 12.72
CA ILE A 269 25.21 31.64 12.26
C ILE A 269 25.69 32.46 13.46
N SER A 270 26.82 33.12 13.30
CA SER A 270 27.33 34.00 14.37
C SER A 270 26.46 35.25 14.52
N PHE A 271 26.40 35.81 15.71
CA PHE A 271 25.72 37.08 16.01
C PHE A 271 26.17 38.23 15.08
N PRO A 272 27.47 38.45 14.79
CA PRO A 272 27.87 39.46 13.84
C PRO A 272 27.34 39.23 12.43
N THR A 273 27.34 37.97 11.94
CA THR A 273 26.79 37.63 10.64
C THR A 273 25.27 37.88 10.59
N ALA A 274 24.56 37.63 11.68
CA ALA A 274 23.13 37.92 11.77
C ALA A 274 22.84 39.43 11.66
N CYS A 275 23.68 40.25 12.30
CA CYS A 275 23.51 41.71 12.31
C CYS A 275 23.92 42.35 10.97
N LEU A 276 25.08 41.98 10.45
CA LEU A 276 25.71 42.66 9.31
C LEU A 276 25.39 42.03 7.96
N GLY A 277 24.85 40.80 7.98
CA GLY A 277 24.73 39.97 6.80
C GLY A 277 26.04 39.27 6.46
N GLY A 278 25.99 38.43 5.45
CA GLY A 278 27.15 37.67 5.00
C GLY A 278 26.78 36.54 4.07
N GLU A 279 27.74 35.71 3.76
CA GLU A 279 27.59 34.51 2.95
C GLU A 279 27.98 33.29 3.75
N LEU A 280 27.23 32.22 3.64
CA LEU A 280 27.45 30.98 4.35
C LEU A 280 27.38 29.79 3.41
N GLU A 281 28.36 28.90 3.47
CA GLU A 281 28.29 27.64 2.76
C GLU A 281 27.35 26.66 3.50
N VAL A 282 26.29 26.27 2.82
CA VAL A 282 25.33 25.26 3.32
C VAL A 282 25.54 23.95 2.56
N PRO A 283 25.67 22.81 3.28
CA PRO A 283 25.73 21.52 2.64
C PRO A 283 24.39 21.19 1.99
N THR A 284 24.44 20.49 0.87
CA THR A 284 23.29 19.88 0.19
C THR A 284 23.65 18.46 -0.17
N LEU A 285 22.68 17.62 -0.53
CA LEU A 285 22.97 16.27 -0.97
C LEU A 285 23.87 16.20 -2.21
N ASN A 286 23.91 17.28 -3.02
CA ASN A 286 24.70 17.35 -4.25
C ASN A 286 25.93 18.28 -4.12
N GLY A 287 26.45 18.47 -2.91
CA GLY A 287 27.60 19.34 -2.65
C GLY A 287 27.23 20.55 -1.80
N LYS A 288 27.91 21.69 -1.99
CA LYS A 288 27.72 22.90 -1.18
C LYS A 288 27.05 24.00 -2.02
N VAL A 289 26.27 24.85 -1.36
CA VAL A 289 25.64 26.02 -1.96
C VAL A 289 25.92 27.23 -1.07
N LEU A 290 26.25 28.36 -1.66
CA LEU A 290 26.41 29.62 -0.96
C LEU A 290 25.02 30.22 -0.67
N LEU A 291 24.72 30.37 0.63
CA LEU A 291 23.50 31.02 1.11
C LEU A 291 23.85 32.47 1.51
N LYS A 292 23.19 33.42 0.89
CA LYS A 292 23.32 34.82 1.24
C LYS A 292 22.40 35.15 2.41
N ILE A 293 22.97 35.58 3.52
CA ILE A 293 22.30 36.01 4.74
C ILE A 293 22.14 37.52 4.69
N PRO A 294 20.93 38.08 4.59
CA PRO A 294 20.70 39.51 4.69
C PRO A 294 21.06 40.02 6.10
N ALA A 295 21.44 41.30 6.18
CA ALA A 295 21.58 41.96 7.48
C ALA A 295 20.26 41.88 8.28
N GLU A 296 20.37 41.99 9.60
CA GLU A 296 19.24 41.97 10.54
C GLU A 296 18.45 40.65 10.54
N THR A 297 19.10 39.54 10.14
CA THR A 297 18.48 38.22 10.12
C THR A 297 18.24 37.71 11.54
N GLN A 298 16.98 37.46 11.86
CA GLN A 298 16.56 36.95 13.16
C GLN A 298 16.66 35.42 13.22
N THR A 299 16.85 34.90 14.44
CA THR A 299 16.78 33.45 14.72
C THR A 299 15.42 32.88 14.29
N GLY A 300 15.42 31.68 13.73
CA GLY A 300 14.20 31.02 13.24
C GLY A 300 13.81 31.40 11.81
N LYS A 301 14.48 32.39 11.16
CA LYS A 301 14.23 32.72 9.76
C LYS A 301 14.58 31.55 8.86
N GLN A 302 13.67 31.22 7.94
CA GLN A 302 13.86 30.14 6.99
C GLN A 302 14.26 30.68 5.62
N PHE A 303 15.27 30.05 5.02
CA PHE A 303 15.72 30.30 3.67
C PHE A 303 15.44 29.07 2.81
N ARG A 304 14.86 29.28 1.65
CA ARG A 304 14.49 28.21 0.73
C ARG A 304 15.46 28.13 -0.43
N LEU A 305 16.17 27.00 -0.52
CA LEU A 305 17.03 26.66 -1.66
C LEU A 305 16.22 25.76 -2.61
N ARG A 306 15.73 26.36 -3.69
CA ARG A 306 14.85 25.69 -4.65
C ARG A 306 15.54 24.52 -5.35
N GLY A 307 14.83 23.39 -5.50
CA GLY A 307 15.31 22.21 -6.20
C GLY A 307 16.50 21.51 -5.52
N LYS A 308 16.74 21.78 -4.23
CA LYS A 308 17.80 21.13 -3.43
C LYS A 308 17.27 20.08 -2.45
N GLY A 309 16.00 19.72 -2.56
CA GLY A 309 15.35 18.62 -1.86
C GLY A 309 15.48 17.30 -2.61
N VAL A 310 14.50 16.42 -2.44
CA VAL A 310 14.45 15.05 -2.96
C VAL A 310 13.47 14.98 -4.13
N LYS A 311 13.78 14.17 -5.13
CA LYS A 311 12.83 13.80 -6.19
C LYS A 311 12.07 12.56 -5.73
N PRO A 312 10.74 12.63 -5.48
CA PRO A 312 9.97 11.48 -4.99
C PRO A 312 9.94 10.32 -6.00
N VAL A 313 9.99 9.08 -5.50
CA VAL A 313 9.96 7.85 -6.32
C VAL A 313 8.68 7.73 -7.17
N ARG A 314 7.56 8.24 -6.66
CA ARG A 314 6.25 8.21 -7.36
C ARG A 314 6.07 9.31 -8.40
N GLY A 315 7.15 10.05 -8.67
CA GLY A 315 7.13 11.21 -9.59
C GLY A 315 6.74 12.51 -8.88
N GLY A 316 6.93 13.61 -9.59
CA GLY A 316 6.70 14.96 -9.08
C GLY A 316 7.95 15.84 -9.23
N PRO A 317 7.86 17.13 -8.89
CA PRO A 317 8.99 18.04 -8.91
C PRO A 317 9.97 17.68 -7.79
N VAL A 318 11.24 18.05 -8.01
CA VAL A 318 12.24 18.02 -6.94
C VAL A 318 11.82 19.02 -5.88
N GLY A 319 11.86 18.58 -4.62
CA GLY A 319 11.56 19.45 -3.49
C GLY A 319 12.65 20.47 -3.21
N ASP A 320 12.51 21.20 -2.14
CA ASP A 320 13.41 22.28 -1.75
C ASP A 320 14.16 21.91 -0.46
N LEU A 321 15.32 22.56 -0.24
CA LEU A 321 15.99 22.54 1.05
C LEU A 321 15.64 23.81 1.83
N LEU A 322 15.08 23.65 3.01
CA LEU A 322 14.66 24.69 3.92
C LEU A 322 15.66 24.82 5.04
N CYS A 323 16.45 25.90 5.02
CA CYS A 323 17.49 26.19 5.99
C CYS A 323 16.92 27.12 7.06
N LYS A 324 16.75 26.64 8.28
CA LYS A 324 16.34 27.44 9.43
C LYS A 324 17.56 27.96 10.15
N VAL A 325 17.71 29.28 10.18
CA VAL A 325 18.83 29.94 10.82
C VAL A 325 18.66 29.94 12.34
N GLN A 326 19.71 29.59 13.04
CA GLN A 326 19.82 29.74 14.48
C GLN A 326 21.01 30.66 14.79
N VAL A 327 20.74 31.80 15.42
CA VAL A 327 21.78 32.75 15.81
C VAL A 327 22.48 32.21 17.06
N GLU A 328 23.79 32.02 16.99
CA GLU A 328 24.62 31.55 18.10
C GLU A 328 25.23 32.75 18.84
N THR A 329 25.03 32.74 20.14
CA THR A 329 25.64 33.72 21.02
C THR A 329 27.09 33.31 21.31
N PRO A 330 28.08 34.20 21.10
CA PRO A 330 29.49 33.88 21.33
C PRO A 330 29.77 33.56 22.78
N VAL A 331 30.53 32.49 23.03
CA VAL A 331 30.97 32.04 24.36
C VAL A 331 32.49 32.27 24.53
N HIS A 332 32.99 32.23 25.74
CA HIS A 332 34.43 32.37 26.08
C HIS A 332 35.07 33.68 25.58
N LEU A 333 34.34 34.78 25.65
CA LEU A 333 34.79 36.11 25.24
C LEU A 333 36.05 36.54 25.98
N THR A 334 37.04 37.11 25.27
CA THR A 334 38.19 37.82 25.87
C THR A 334 37.74 39.10 26.54
N LYS A 335 38.65 39.69 27.34
CA LYS A 335 38.35 40.99 28.02
C LYS A 335 38.03 42.10 27.01
N GLU A 336 38.78 42.13 25.89
CA GLU A 336 38.56 43.12 24.83
C GLU A 336 37.23 42.91 24.12
N GLN A 337 36.87 41.65 23.81
CA GLN A 337 35.57 41.33 23.23
C GLN A 337 34.39 41.69 24.14
N LYS A 338 34.49 41.46 25.45
CA LYS A 338 33.51 41.87 26.42
C LYS A 338 33.31 43.38 26.42
N ALA A 339 34.43 44.14 26.42
CA ALA A 339 34.34 45.61 26.38
C ALA A 339 33.62 46.10 25.10
N LEU A 340 33.88 45.47 23.94
CA LEU A 340 33.17 45.80 22.69
C LEU A 340 31.65 45.49 22.76
N VAL A 341 31.28 44.39 23.40
CA VAL A 341 29.87 44.03 23.58
C VAL A 341 29.20 44.98 24.57
N GLU A 342 29.90 45.41 25.61
CA GLU A 342 29.43 46.43 26.58
C GLU A 342 29.18 47.78 25.88
N GLN A 343 30.14 48.26 25.07
CA GLN A 343 29.97 49.47 24.27
C GLN A 343 28.80 49.37 23.28
N LEU A 344 28.62 48.21 22.65
CA LEU A 344 27.47 47.99 21.78
C LEU A 344 26.18 48.09 22.59
N SER A 345 26.10 47.45 23.75
CA SER A 345 24.96 47.48 24.66
C SER A 345 24.60 48.90 25.06
N GLU A 346 25.60 49.72 25.42
CA GLU A 346 25.41 51.13 25.76
C GLU A 346 24.84 51.92 24.58
N SER A 347 25.39 51.73 23.39
CA SER A 347 24.92 52.41 22.17
C SER A 347 23.47 52.07 21.80
N LEU A 348 23.04 50.84 22.08
CA LEU A 348 21.70 50.35 21.82
C LEU A 348 20.68 50.81 22.86
N SER A 349 21.13 51.05 24.11
CA SER A 349 20.25 51.43 25.25
C SER A 349 19.58 52.79 25.07
N GLY A 350 20.16 53.72 24.30
CA GLY A 350 19.60 55.03 24.01
C GLY A 350 18.39 55.05 23.09
N SER A 351 18.14 53.97 22.33
CA SER A 351 17.14 53.87 21.26
C SER A 351 16.25 52.62 21.38
N GLY A 352 16.08 52.08 22.55
CA GLY A 352 15.64 50.71 22.88
C GLY A 352 14.45 50.12 22.09
N LYS A 353 13.48 50.94 21.67
CA LYS A 353 12.33 50.42 20.87
C LYS A 353 12.64 50.09 19.41
N HIS A 354 13.69 50.71 18.87
CA HIS A 354 14.05 50.52 17.43
C HIS A 354 14.94 49.30 17.22
N HIS A 355 15.78 48.95 18.15
CA HIS A 355 16.81 47.91 17.99
C HIS A 355 16.36 46.51 18.48
N SER A 356 15.41 46.44 19.42
CA SER A 356 14.87 45.19 19.99
C SER A 356 13.34 45.18 19.97
N PRO A 357 12.68 45.15 18.82
CA PRO A 357 11.22 45.28 18.74
C PRO A 357 10.47 44.14 19.43
N GLN A 358 11.03 42.94 19.46
CA GLN A 358 10.41 41.78 20.12
C GLN A 358 10.48 41.89 21.65
N GLU A 359 11.61 42.36 22.18
CA GLU A 359 11.77 42.61 23.63
C GLU A 359 10.81 43.71 24.10
N SER A 360 10.71 44.79 23.35
CA SER A 360 9.79 45.88 23.68
C SER A 360 8.32 45.44 23.61
N SER A 361 7.94 44.69 22.60
CA SER A 361 6.59 44.16 22.47
C SER A 361 6.24 43.19 23.62
N TRP A 362 7.19 42.31 24.01
CA TRP A 362 7.01 41.40 25.13
C TRP A 362 6.86 42.15 26.46
N THR A 363 7.72 43.13 26.72
CA THR A 363 7.64 43.93 27.95
C THR A 363 6.36 44.76 28.06
N ASP A 364 5.89 45.32 26.92
CA ASP A 364 4.59 46.01 26.86
C ASP A 364 3.43 45.03 27.05
N GLY A 365 3.52 43.82 26.51
CA GLY A 365 2.55 42.73 26.74
C GLY A 365 2.47 42.31 28.20
N VAL A 366 3.62 42.17 28.87
CA VAL A 366 3.69 41.82 30.30
C VAL A 366 3.09 42.91 31.16
N LYS A 367 3.39 44.19 30.90
CA LYS A 367 2.76 45.30 31.61
C LYS A 367 1.25 45.29 31.48
N ASN A 368 0.73 45.18 30.25
CA ASN A 368 -0.70 45.09 29.95
C ASN A 368 -1.39 43.89 30.64
N PHE A 369 -0.67 42.78 30.80
CA PHE A 369 -1.18 41.61 31.51
C PHE A 369 -1.35 41.91 33.03
N PHE A 370 -0.34 42.49 33.66
CA PHE A 370 -0.42 42.84 35.07
C PHE A 370 -1.43 43.96 35.35
N ASP A 371 -1.52 44.97 34.49
CA ASP A 371 -2.53 46.04 34.60
C ASP A 371 -3.96 45.48 34.58
N LYS A 372 -4.20 44.43 33.77
CA LYS A 372 -5.50 43.74 33.76
C LYS A 372 -5.78 42.84 34.94
N LEU A 373 -4.76 42.39 35.68
CA LEU A 373 -4.91 41.59 36.87
C LEU A 373 -5.10 42.45 38.13
N THR A 374 -4.65 43.70 38.12
CA THR A 374 -4.69 44.61 39.28
C THR A 374 -5.81 45.66 39.21
N GLY A 375 -6.54 45.77 38.10
CA GLY A 375 -7.76 46.55 37.92
C GLY A 375 -8.98 45.69 37.90
#